data_91fc93709c2da870a3d4883545e32121
#
_entry.id   91fc93709c2da870a3d4883545e32121
#
_cell.length_a   1.000
_cell.length_b   1.000
_cell.length_c   1.000
_cell.angle_alpha   90.00
_cell.angle_beta   90.00
_cell.angle_gamma   90.00
#
_symmetry.space_group_name_H-M   'P 1'
#
loop_
_entity.id
_entity.type
_entity.pdbx_description
1 polymer ?
#
loop_
_entity_poly.entity_id
_entity_poly.type
_entity_poly.pdbx_seq_one_letter_code
_entity_poly.pdbx_strand_id
1 'polypeptide(L)'
;MPEFVFTMHNVRKKLGEKLVLDNVTMSFFEGAKIGVVGPNGAGKSTMLKLMAGLIQPDNGDVMLKKDATVGILLQEPPLTEGKTVMENVEEAVADTKAVLARYNEIGLEMAEPDADYDALLAEMDKLQTVIEHRNAWDLDSQLEQAMNALQCPPGDTIVDVLSGGERRRVALCKLLLQQPDLLLLDEPTNHLDAESVNWLEGHLKSYPGAVLAVTHDRYFLDNVAEWICEIDRGRLHPYEGNYSTYLETKRQRLQIEGKKDAKRAKILEKELEWVRANPKARQAKNKARLARYEELAAEAERFRAVDLTEINIPPGPRLGSDVLDASKLSKGFGDRVLIDGLSFTLPRAGIVGIIGPNGVGKTTLFKMIVDEEQPDAGALDVGKTVQISYVDQSRGGIDSSKNVWEVVSDGLDHIKVGNFEMPSRAYVASFGFKGPDQQKLAGVLSGGERNRLNLALTLKMGGNLLLLDEPTNDLDVETLQSLEDALLEFPGCAVVISHDRWFLDRVATHILAWEGTDADEANWFWYEGNFADYEENKVARLGVEASRPHASKHRRLKRD
;
A
#
# COMPACT_ATOMS: atom_id res chain seq x y z
N MET A 1 11.17 33.88 -3.39
CA MET A 1 11.54 32.59 -4.00
C MET A 1 10.94 31.51 -3.13
N PRO A 2 10.37 30.44 -3.66
CA PRO A 2 9.91 29.36 -2.80
C PRO A 2 11.10 28.83 -1.98
N GLU A 3 10.93 28.73 -0.68
CA GLU A 3 11.95 28.19 0.21
C GLU A 3 11.87 26.67 0.23
N PHE A 4 13.05 26.02 0.24
CA PHE A 4 13.09 24.56 0.38
C PHE A 4 12.89 24.21 1.86
N VAL A 5 11.92 23.32 2.13
CA VAL A 5 11.73 22.76 3.49
C VAL A 5 12.77 21.70 3.79
N PHE A 6 13.24 20.99 2.74
CA PHE A 6 14.16 19.87 2.88
C PHE A 6 15.08 19.76 1.66
N THR A 7 16.35 19.40 1.88
CA THR A 7 17.34 19.16 0.82
C THR A 7 18.24 17.98 1.15
N MET A 8 18.41 17.09 0.18
CA MET A 8 19.48 16.07 0.12
C MET A 8 20.49 16.48 -0.95
N HIS A 9 21.79 16.38 -0.65
CA HIS A 9 22.85 16.67 -1.60
C HIS A 9 23.85 15.54 -1.66
N ASN A 10 23.99 14.90 -2.85
CA ASN A 10 24.92 13.79 -3.11
C ASN A 10 24.85 12.64 -2.11
N VAL A 11 23.65 12.33 -1.60
CA VAL A 11 23.46 11.34 -0.57
C VAL A 11 23.72 9.94 -1.10
N ARG A 12 24.55 9.20 -0.34
CA ARG A 12 24.85 7.79 -0.58
C ARG A 12 24.57 6.97 0.67
N LYS A 13 23.93 5.80 0.49
CA LYS A 13 23.62 4.88 1.58
C LYS A 13 23.75 3.44 1.18
N LYS A 14 24.46 2.65 2.02
CA LYS A 14 24.54 1.19 1.93
C LYS A 14 23.82 0.56 3.11
N LEU A 15 23.25 -0.61 2.90
CA LEU A 15 22.75 -1.50 3.94
C LEU A 15 23.53 -2.82 3.84
N GLY A 16 24.47 -3.02 4.74
CA GLY A 16 25.49 -4.04 4.60
C GLY A 16 26.31 -3.80 3.34
N GLU A 17 26.38 -4.79 2.43
CA GLU A 17 27.07 -4.65 1.16
C GLU A 17 26.21 -4.07 0.04
N LYS A 18 24.87 -4.01 0.21
CA LYS A 18 23.94 -3.52 -0.80
C LYS A 18 23.92 -2.01 -0.83
N LEU A 19 24.27 -1.42 -1.98
CA LEU A 19 24.09 0.01 -2.26
C LEU A 19 22.60 0.28 -2.51
N VAL A 20 22.00 1.11 -1.67
CA VAL A 20 20.55 1.42 -1.70
C VAL A 20 20.29 2.78 -2.33
N LEU A 21 21.08 3.79 -1.97
CA LEU A 21 21.04 5.12 -2.58
C LEU A 21 22.43 5.48 -3.10
N ASP A 22 22.52 5.98 -4.34
CA ASP A 22 23.76 6.34 -4.99
C ASP A 22 23.69 7.75 -5.57
N ASN A 23 24.35 8.68 -4.88
CA ASN A 23 24.48 10.08 -5.30
C ASN A 23 23.12 10.77 -5.51
N VAL A 24 22.20 10.62 -4.55
CA VAL A 24 20.86 11.22 -4.62
C VAL A 24 20.92 12.70 -4.23
N THR A 25 20.41 13.55 -5.10
CA THR A 25 20.22 14.99 -4.85
C THR A 25 18.78 15.35 -5.14
N MET A 26 18.09 15.94 -4.15
CA MET A 26 16.71 16.38 -4.26
C MET A 26 16.41 17.50 -3.26
N SER A 27 15.45 18.37 -3.60
CA SER A 27 14.96 19.42 -2.72
C SER A 27 13.46 19.55 -2.83
N PHE A 28 12.78 19.82 -1.70
CA PHE A 28 11.33 19.94 -1.64
C PHE A 28 10.94 21.36 -1.22
N PHE A 29 9.94 21.90 -1.88
CA PHE A 29 9.30 23.14 -1.48
C PHE A 29 8.27 22.90 -0.37
N GLU A 30 7.95 23.94 0.38
CA GLU A 30 6.81 23.92 1.29
C GLU A 30 5.52 23.60 0.52
N GLY A 31 4.67 22.77 1.10
CA GLY A 31 3.40 22.35 0.51
C GLY A 31 3.49 21.32 -0.62
N ALA A 32 4.69 20.92 -1.08
CA ALA A 32 4.84 19.93 -2.15
C ALA A 32 4.21 18.57 -1.79
N LYS A 33 3.54 17.93 -2.76
CA LYS A 33 2.94 16.60 -2.62
C LYS A 33 3.69 15.61 -3.52
N ILE A 34 4.44 14.71 -2.90
CA ILE A 34 5.38 13.84 -3.61
C ILE A 34 5.08 12.39 -3.34
N GLY A 35 4.83 11.63 -4.41
CA GLY A 35 4.73 10.18 -4.37
C GLY A 35 6.08 9.53 -4.65
N VAL A 36 6.47 8.52 -3.88
CA VAL A 36 7.70 7.76 -4.10
C VAL A 36 7.35 6.34 -4.52
N VAL A 37 7.83 5.96 -5.69
CA VAL A 37 7.60 4.65 -6.29
C VAL A 37 8.93 3.92 -6.55
N GLY A 38 8.87 2.62 -6.71
CA GLY A 38 10.03 1.78 -7.04
C GLY A 38 9.88 0.36 -6.54
N PRO A 39 10.71 -0.58 -7.01
CA PRO A 39 10.65 -1.98 -6.62
C PRO A 39 10.81 -2.20 -5.12
N ASN A 40 10.33 -3.34 -4.62
CA ASN A 40 10.56 -3.71 -3.23
C ASN A 40 12.05 -3.90 -2.97
N GLY A 41 12.52 -3.34 -1.84
CA GLY A 41 13.95 -3.32 -1.50
C GLY A 41 14.79 -2.32 -2.30
N ALA A 42 14.18 -1.37 -3.05
CA ALA A 42 14.87 -0.29 -3.74
C ALA A 42 15.41 0.80 -2.80
N GLY A 43 14.93 0.83 -1.54
CA GLY A 43 15.40 1.78 -0.53
C GLY A 43 14.40 2.88 -0.17
N LYS A 44 13.14 2.74 -0.55
CA LYS A 44 12.07 3.72 -0.24
C LYS A 44 12.00 4.07 1.25
N SER A 45 11.81 3.07 2.11
CA SER A 45 11.76 3.28 3.57
C SER A 45 13.10 3.74 4.16
N THR A 46 14.24 3.37 3.54
CA THR A 46 15.57 3.87 3.93
C THR A 46 15.68 5.37 3.66
N MET A 47 15.17 5.83 2.53
CA MET A 47 15.12 7.25 2.19
C MET A 47 14.26 8.02 3.20
N LEU A 48 13.07 7.53 3.56
CA LEU A 48 12.24 8.15 4.59
C LEU A 48 12.96 8.26 5.94
N LYS A 49 13.64 7.18 6.36
CA LYS A 49 14.42 7.18 7.62
C LYS A 49 15.59 8.17 7.61
N LEU A 50 16.27 8.33 6.45
CA LEU A 50 17.30 9.37 6.28
C LEU A 50 16.70 10.77 6.40
N MET A 51 15.55 11.01 5.76
CA MET A 51 14.86 12.30 5.81
C MET A 51 14.36 12.65 7.21
N ALA A 52 13.91 11.64 7.97
CA ALA A 52 13.50 11.80 9.36
C ALA A 52 14.69 11.92 10.34
N GLY A 53 15.95 11.83 9.87
CA GLY A 53 17.13 11.85 10.72
C GLY A 53 17.34 10.62 11.59
N LEU A 54 16.55 9.54 11.37
CA LEU A 54 16.64 8.29 12.14
C LEU A 54 17.89 7.48 11.79
N ILE A 55 18.43 7.67 10.59
CA ILE A 55 19.69 7.09 10.15
C ILE A 55 20.53 8.17 9.44
N GLN A 56 21.85 8.01 9.48
CA GLN A 56 22.76 8.94 8.83
C GLN A 56 23.17 8.42 7.44
N PRO A 57 23.39 9.32 6.46
CA PRO A 57 23.98 8.94 5.18
C PRO A 57 25.44 8.49 5.36
N ASP A 58 25.93 7.63 4.45
CA ASP A 58 27.34 7.24 4.44
C ASP A 58 28.20 8.31 3.75
N ASN A 59 27.60 9.09 2.86
CA ASN A 59 28.19 10.26 2.21
C ASN A 59 27.09 11.23 1.77
N GLY A 60 27.44 12.51 1.65
CA GLY A 60 26.51 13.59 1.30
C GLY A 60 25.82 14.20 2.51
N ASP A 61 25.01 15.20 2.27
CA ASP A 61 24.37 16.00 3.30
C ASP A 61 22.86 15.92 3.23
N VAL A 62 22.22 15.92 4.40
CA VAL A 62 20.76 15.98 4.58
C VAL A 62 20.47 17.21 5.42
N MET A 63 19.69 18.13 4.89
CA MET A 63 19.38 19.41 5.53
C MET A 63 17.87 19.63 5.60
N LEU A 64 17.37 19.89 6.79
CA LEU A 64 16.03 20.37 7.06
C LEU A 64 16.08 21.89 7.27
N LYS A 65 15.05 22.62 6.84
CA LYS A 65 14.91 24.06 7.13
C LYS A 65 14.97 24.27 8.64
N LYS A 66 15.64 25.36 9.06
CA LYS A 66 15.72 25.71 10.47
C LYS A 66 14.30 25.88 11.05
N ASP A 67 14.08 25.33 12.23
CA ASP A 67 12.82 25.36 12.98
C ASP A 67 11.66 24.56 12.33
N ALA A 68 11.88 23.87 11.20
CA ALA A 68 10.90 22.99 10.60
C ALA A 68 10.78 21.66 11.36
N THR A 69 9.56 21.17 11.46
CA THR A 69 9.21 19.93 12.14
C THR A 69 9.05 18.78 11.12
N VAL A 70 9.47 17.58 11.50
CA VAL A 70 9.32 16.36 10.69
C VAL A 70 8.49 15.34 11.43
N GLY A 71 7.49 14.79 10.75
CA GLY A 71 6.73 13.66 11.25
C GLY A 71 6.86 12.47 10.31
N ILE A 72 6.99 11.27 10.86
CA ILE A 72 7.12 10.04 10.07
C ILE A 72 6.17 8.96 10.55
N LEU A 73 5.44 8.36 9.60
CA LEU A 73 4.71 7.12 9.80
C LEU A 73 5.60 5.94 9.40
N LEU A 74 6.03 5.16 10.38
CA LEU A 74 6.77 3.91 10.16
C LEU A 74 5.82 2.71 9.98
N GLN A 75 6.33 1.59 9.48
CA GLN A 75 5.56 0.34 9.40
C GLN A 75 5.10 -0.13 10.79
N GLU A 76 5.96 0.01 11.80
CA GLU A 76 5.65 -0.25 13.21
C GLU A 76 5.83 1.09 13.96
N PRO A 77 4.76 1.90 14.05
CA PRO A 77 4.86 3.20 14.69
C PRO A 77 4.90 3.06 16.21
N PRO A 78 5.75 3.82 16.90
CA PRO A 78 5.76 3.85 18.35
C PRO A 78 4.50 4.56 18.88
N LEU A 79 3.75 3.89 19.75
CA LEU A 79 2.72 4.48 20.59
C LEU A 79 3.17 4.36 22.06
N THR A 80 2.69 5.25 22.91
CA THR A 80 3.01 5.24 24.34
C THR A 80 2.26 4.08 25.00
N GLU A 81 3.00 3.05 25.42
CA GLU A 81 2.46 1.86 26.07
C GLU A 81 1.77 2.21 27.40
N GLY A 82 0.75 1.42 27.76
CA GLY A 82 -0.04 1.62 28.97
C GLY A 82 -1.05 2.75 28.91
N LYS A 83 -1.06 3.56 27.85
CA LYS A 83 -2.05 4.62 27.62
C LYS A 83 -3.20 4.15 26.72
N THR A 84 -4.31 4.85 26.81
CA THR A 84 -5.46 4.63 25.92
C THR A 84 -5.22 5.22 24.53
N VAL A 85 -6.07 4.87 23.57
CA VAL A 85 -6.07 5.43 22.23
C VAL A 85 -6.24 6.95 22.26
N MET A 86 -7.22 7.43 23.04
CA MET A 86 -7.47 8.87 23.18
C MET A 86 -6.27 9.61 23.76
N GLU A 87 -5.67 9.11 24.83
CA GLU A 87 -4.48 9.71 25.45
C GLU A 87 -3.30 9.78 24.48
N ASN A 88 -3.10 8.75 23.65
CA ASN A 88 -2.07 8.75 22.63
C ASN A 88 -2.33 9.80 21.53
N VAL A 89 -3.59 9.95 21.11
CA VAL A 89 -3.98 10.94 20.10
C VAL A 89 -3.88 12.36 20.66
N GLU A 90 -4.29 12.57 21.91
CA GLU A 90 -4.18 13.85 22.60
C GLU A 90 -2.75 14.36 22.80
N GLU A 91 -1.78 13.45 22.91
CA GLU A 91 -0.36 13.83 22.93
C GLU A 91 0.05 14.65 21.70
N ALA A 92 -0.57 14.42 20.56
CA ALA A 92 -0.30 15.17 19.33
C ALA A 92 -0.64 16.66 19.41
N VAL A 93 -1.61 16.98 20.23
CA VAL A 93 -2.19 18.32 20.37
C VAL A 93 -1.99 18.91 21.77
N ALA A 94 -1.08 18.32 22.57
CA ALA A 94 -0.85 18.70 23.95
C ALA A 94 -0.53 20.20 24.11
N ASP A 95 0.32 20.75 23.23
CA ASP A 95 0.65 22.17 23.24
C ASP A 95 -0.57 23.05 22.95
N THR A 96 -1.42 22.62 22.02
CA THR A 96 -2.66 23.34 21.66
C THR A 96 -3.68 23.27 22.79
N LYS A 97 -3.81 22.10 23.45
CA LYS A 97 -4.63 21.95 24.67
C LYS A 97 -4.14 22.84 25.82
N ALA A 98 -2.82 22.94 26.00
CA ALA A 98 -2.24 23.81 27.01
C ALA A 98 -2.56 25.30 26.75
N VAL A 99 -2.50 25.73 25.49
CA VAL A 99 -2.89 27.10 25.07
C VAL A 99 -4.38 27.36 25.36
N LEU A 100 -5.27 26.40 25.01
CA LEU A 100 -6.71 26.51 25.31
C LEU A 100 -6.98 26.52 26.81
N ALA A 101 -6.31 25.67 27.58
CA ALA A 101 -6.43 25.65 29.04
C ALA A 101 -6.03 26.99 29.65
N ARG A 102 -4.87 27.53 29.23
CA ARG A 102 -4.37 28.84 29.71
C ARG A 102 -5.33 29.96 29.33
N TYR A 103 -5.88 29.94 28.11
CA TYR A 103 -6.89 30.92 27.68
C TYR A 103 -8.12 30.93 28.60
N ASN A 104 -8.62 29.72 28.95
CA ASN A 104 -9.75 29.57 29.86
C ASN A 104 -9.41 29.98 31.31
N GLU A 105 -8.20 29.67 31.80
CA GLU A 105 -7.70 30.08 33.10
C GLU A 105 -7.66 31.60 33.22
N ILE A 106 -7.16 32.32 32.21
CA ILE A 106 -7.16 33.79 32.18
C ILE A 106 -8.58 34.33 32.32
N GLY A 107 -9.57 33.70 31.67
CA GLY A 107 -10.98 34.10 31.85
C GLY A 107 -11.47 33.98 33.29
N LEU A 108 -10.96 33.01 34.05
CA LEU A 108 -11.27 32.85 35.49
C LEU A 108 -10.47 33.83 36.34
N GLU A 109 -9.18 34.04 36.07
CA GLU A 109 -8.31 35.00 36.76
C GLU A 109 -8.85 36.44 36.63
N MET A 110 -9.41 36.80 35.48
CA MET A 110 -10.05 38.10 35.25
C MET A 110 -11.31 38.33 36.12
N ALA A 111 -11.90 37.30 36.70
CA ALA A 111 -13.02 37.43 37.61
C ALA A 111 -12.58 37.74 39.08
N GLU A 112 -11.27 37.69 39.38
CA GLU A 112 -10.75 37.99 40.71
C GLU A 112 -10.68 39.50 40.97
N PRO A 113 -10.94 39.98 42.20
CA PRO A 113 -11.01 41.40 42.51
C PRO A 113 -9.69 42.17 42.29
N ASP A 114 -8.54 41.51 42.42
CA ASP A 114 -7.19 42.08 42.33
C ASP A 114 -6.48 41.77 41.00
N ALA A 115 -7.22 41.40 39.94
CA ALA A 115 -6.67 40.99 38.65
C ALA A 115 -5.99 42.18 37.92
N ASP A 116 -4.81 41.92 37.35
CA ASP A 116 -4.17 42.84 36.40
C ASP A 116 -4.80 42.67 35.00
N TYR A 117 -5.89 43.40 34.78
CA TYR A 117 -6.68 43.29 33.53
C TYR A 117 -5.87 43.60 32.29
N ASP A 118 -4.96 44.57 32.32
CA ASP A 118 -4.20 44.96 31.13
C ASP A 118 -3.20 43.88 30.71
N ALA A 119 -2.52 43.27 31.68
CA ALA A 119 -1.60 42.15 31.42
C ALA A 119 -2.34 40.88 30.94
N LEU A 120 -3.46 40.55 31.60
CA LEU A 120 -4.28 39.36 31.23
C LEU A 120 -4.93 39.51 29.87
N LEU A 121 -5.44 40.69 29.50
CA LEU A 121 -5.97 40.95 28.16
C LEU A 121 -4.90 40.85 27.08
N ALA A 122 -3.69 41.37 27.32
CA ALA A 122 -2.59 41.27 26.36
C ALA A 122 -2.10 39.82 26.16
N GLU A 123 -2.15 39.00 27.23
CA GLU A 123 -1.87 37.56 27.14
C GLU A 123 -2.99 36.83 26.37
N MET A 124 -4.25 37.10 26.70
CA MET A 124 -5.43 36.52 26.07
C MET A 124 -5.48 36.78 24.57
N ASP A 125 -5.17 38.00 24.11
CA ASP A 125 -5.11 38.37 22.70
C ASP A 125 -4.05 37.56 21.93
N LYS A 126 -2.87 37.36 22.55
CA LYS A 126 -1.82 36.49 21.96
C LYS A 126 -2.26 35.05 21.86
N LEU A 127 -2.86 34.50 22.92
CA LEU A 127 -3.35 33.11 22.92
C LEU A 127 -4.50 32.95 21.93
N GLN A 128 -5.42 33.90 21.83
CA GLN A 128 -6.50 33.90 20.85
C GLN A 128 -5.96 33.84 19.42
N THR A 129 -4.96 34.64 19.10
CA THR A 129 -4.30 34.61 17.78
C THR A 129 -3.73 33.22 17.47
N VAL A 130 -3.13 32.54 18.45
CA VAL A 130 -2.60 31.18 18.29
C VAL A 130 -3.74 30.17 18.10
N ILE A 131 -4.83 30.27 18.88
CA ILE A 131 -6.00 29.38 18.80
C ILE A 131 -6.69 29.53 17.44
N GLU A 132 -6.87 30.76 16.96
CA GLU A 132 -7.47 31.03 15.63
C GLU A 132 -6.59 30.50 14.49
N HIS A 133 -5.27 30.75 14.57
CA HIS A 133 -4.33 30.25 13.55
C HIS A 133 -4.30 28.73 13.47
N ARG A 134 -4.46 28.03 14.61
CA ARG A 134 -4.52 26.56 14.67
C ARG A 134 -5.94 26.01 14.50
N ASN A 135 -6.95 26.87 14.32
CA ASN A 135 -8.38 26.51 14.29
C ASN A 135 -8.78 25.59 15.47
N ALA A 136 -8.30 25.93 16.68
CA ALA A 136 -8.33 25.04 17.82
C ALA A 136 -9.61 25.15 18.70
N TRP A 137 -10.56 26.03 18.35
CA TRP A 137 -11.82 26.17 19.10
C TRP A 137 -12.65 24.89 19.15
N ASP A 138 -12.61 24.11 18.08
CA ASP A 138 -13.35 22.84 17.94
C ASP A 138 -12.42 21.62 17.99
N LEU A 139 -11.33 21.71 18.78
CA LEU A 139 -10.27 20.69 18.80
C LEU A 139 -10.80 19.29 19.10
N ASP A 140 -11.68 19.13 20.09
CA ASP A 140 -12.23 17.83 20.46
C ASP A 140 -13.07 17.23 19.32
N SER A 141 -13.83 18.07 18.59
CA SER A 141 -14.58 17.62 17.40
C SER A 141 -13.64 17.19 16.26
N GLN A 142 -12.51 17.89 16.08
CA GLN A 142 -11.49 17.52 15.08
C GLN A 142 -10.84 16.18 15.41
N LEU A 143 -10.52 15.92 16.69
CA LEU A 143 -10.00 14.66 17.18
C LEU A 143 -10.98 13.52 16.89
N GLU A 144 -12.25 13.68 17.27
CA GLU A 144 -13.28 12.67 17.01
C GLU A 144 -13.50 12.43 15.51
N GLN A 145 -13.53 13.48 14.71
CA GLN A 145 -13.68 13.35 13.24
C GLN A 145 -12.51 12.59 12.62
N ALA A 146 -11.27 12.90 13.00
CA ALA A 146 -10.09 12.21 12.47
C ALA A 146 -10.06 10.74 12.91
N MET A 147 -10.37 10.46 14.18
CA MET A 147 -10.45 9.10 14.72
C MET A 147 -11.54 8.27 14.02
N ASN A 148 -12.72 8.86 13.80
CA ASN A 148 -13.82 8.19 13.10
C ASN A 148 -13.49 7.94 11.63
N ALA A 149 -12.92 8.93 10.93
CA ALA A 149 -12.56 8.81 9.52
C ALA A 149 -11.49 7.74 9.27
N LEU A 150 -10.55 7.58 10.19
CA LEU A 150 -9.52 6.53 10.12
C LEU A 150 -9.96 5.23 10.82
N GLN A 151 -11.21 5.14 11.28
CA GLN A 151 -11.74 3.98 12.00
C GLN A 151 -10.81 3.52 13.13
N CYS A 152 -10.32 4.48 13.94
CA CYS A 152 -9.55 4.16 15.12
C CYS A 152 -10.39 3.35 16.13
N PRO A 153 -9.77 2.46 16.92
CA PRO A 153 -10.46 1.79 18.01
C PRO A 153 -11.06 2.80 19.01
N PRO A 154 -12.05 2.36 19.84
CA PRO A 154 -12.63 3.21 20.88
C PRO A 154 -11.57 3.91 21.72
N GLY A 155 -11.78 5.18 22.05
CA GLY A 155 -10.79 6.03 22.71
C GLY A 155 -10.32 5.53 24.08
N ASP A 156 -11.13 4.72 24.78
CA ASP A 156 -10.84 4.12 26.08
C ASP A 156 -10.04 2.81 26.00
N THR A 157 -9.80 2.30 24.78
CA THR A 157 -9.03 1.06 24.57
C THR A 157 -7.55 1.29 24.82
N ILE A 158 -6.89 0.41 25.60
CA ILE A 158 -5.45 0.46 25.84
C ILE A 158 -4.71 0.03 24.56
N VAL A 159 -3.66 0.78 24.18
CA VAL A 159 -2.93 0.52 22.91
C VAL A 159 -2.20 -0.82 22.87
N ASP A 160 -1.91 -1.42 24.03
CA ASP A 160 -1.14 -2.67 24.13
C ASP A 160 -1.88 -3.88 23.58
N VAL A 161 -3.22 -3.86 23.60
CA VAL A 161 -4.07 -4.95 23.10
C VAL A 161 -4.43 -4.81 21.61
N LEU A 162 -4.03 -3.71 20.96
CA LEU A 162 -4.35 -3.42 19.57
C LEU A 162 -3.57 -4.30 18.60
N SER A 163 -4.23 -4.72 17.54
CA SER A 163 -3.59 -5.33 16.38
C SER A 163 -2.61 -4.34 15.69
N GLY A 164 -1.67 -4.85 14.89
CA GLY A 164 -0.72 -4.00 14.15
C GLY A 164 -1.40 -2.97 13.25
N GLY A 165 -2.49 -3.34 12.58
CA GLY A 165 -3.28 -2.43 11.74
C GLY A 165 -3.98 -1.33 12.55
N GLU A 166 -4.55 -1.66 13.71
CA GLU A 166 -5.16 -0.68 14.60
C GLU A 166 -4.14 0.29 15.19
N ARG A 167 -3.00 -0.21 15.67
CA ARG A 167 -1.88 0.65 16.12
C ARG A 167 -1.45 1.63 15.05
N ARG A 168 -1.40 1.18 13.80
CA ARG A 168 -1.01 2.01 12.66
C ARG A 168 -2.03 3.12 12.36
N ARG A 169 -3.34 2.81 12.42
CA ARG A 169 -4.40 3.83 12.25
C ARG A 169 -4.35 4.91 13.33
N VAL A 170 -4.16 4.51 14.59
CA VAL A 170 -4.00 5.45 15.72
C VAL A 170 -2.76 6.33 15.52
N ALA A 171 -1.63 5.75 15.12
CA ALA A 171 -0.41 6.50 14.88
C ALA A 171 -0.52 7.47 13.68
N LEU A 172 -1.20 7.06 12.60
CA LEU A 172 -1.51 7.94 11.47
C LEU A 172 -2.39 9.10 11.93
N CYS A 173 -3.45 8.83 12.70
CA CYS A 173 -4.33 9.85 13.27
C CYS A 173 -3.52 10.86 14.11
N LYS A 174 -2.71 10.36 15.05
CA LYS A 174 -1.81 11.18 15.87
C LYS A 174 -0.91 12.06 15.01
N LEU A 175 -0.27 11.50 13.99
CA LEU A 175 0.67 12.19 13.13
C LEU A 175 0.00 13.29 12.29
N LEU A 176 -1.19 13.05 11.74
CA LEU A 176 -1.94 14.05 10.96
C LEU A 176 -2.37 15.23 11.83
N LEU A 177 -2.74 14.97 13.08
CA LEU A 177 -3.11 16.02 14.05
C LEU A 177 -1.94 16.84 14.56
N GLN A 178 -0.72 16.30 14.55
CA GLN A 178 0.51 17.04 14.87
C GLN A 178 0.86 18.12 13.83
N GLN A 179 0.40 17.93 12.58
CA GLN A 179 0.62 18.85 11.45
C GLN A 179 2.11 19.28 11.26
N PRO A 180 3.07 18.35 11.14
CA PRO A 180 4.47 18.72 10.91
C PRO A 180 4.66 19.41 9.55
N ASP A 181 5.71 20.24 9.41
CA ASP A 181 6.05 20.95 8.17
C ASP A 181 6.47 19.98 7.04
N LEU A 182 7.06 18.83 7.41
CA LEU A 182 7.38 17.74 6.51
C LEU A 182 6.76 16.44 7.03
N LEU A 183 5.80 15.91 6.29
CA LEU A 183 5.09 14.68 6.60
C LEU A 183 5.63 13.53 5.72
N LEU A 184 6.19 12.50 6.35
CA LEU A 184 6.77 11.33 5.72
C LEU A 184 5.88 10.11 5.98
N LEU A 185 5.30 9.52 4.94
CA LEU A 185 4.35 8.42 5.05
C LEU A 185 4.90 7.17 4.36
N ASP A 186 5.07 6.08 5.10
CA ASP A 186 5.45 4.77 4.56
C ASP A 186 4.22 3.87 4.47
N GLU A 187 3.70 3.64 3.26
CA GLU A 187 2.49 2.87 2.95
C GLU A 187 1.25 3.30 3.76
N PRO A 188 0.83 4.58 3.70
CA PRO A 188 -0.23 5.10 4.56
C PRO A 188 -1.61 4.50 4.29
N THR A 189 -1.84 3.95 3.11
CA THR A 189 -3.12 3.36 2.69
C THR A 189 -3.28 1.90 3.13
N ASN A 190 -2.19 1.23 3.55
CA ASN A 190 -2.26 -0.16 4.01
C ASN A 190 -3.11 -0.26 5.29
N HIS A 191 -4.00 -1.26 5.33
CA HIS A 191 -4.96 -1.52 6.41
C HIS A 191 -6.07 -0.46 6.56
N LEU A 192 -6.19 0.48 5.61
CA LEU A 192 -7.32 1.37 5.50
C LEU A 192 -8.33 0.80 4.51
N ASP A 193 -9.60 1.02 4.75
CA ASP A 193 -10.63 0.78 3.75
C ASP A 193 -10.75 1.95 2.75
N ALA A 194 -11.50 1.75 1.69
CA ALA A 194 -11.63 2.73 0.62
C ALA A 194 -12.16 4.09 1.10
N GLU A 195 -13.05 4.10 2.10
CA GLU A 195 -13.63 5.32 2.65
C GLU A 195 -12.60 6.12 3.45
N SER A 196 -11.81 5.44 4.31
CA SER A 196 -10.71 6.05 5.06
C SER A 196 -9.60 6.56 4.12
N VAL A 197 -9.32 5.84 3.02
CA VAL A 197 -8.36 6.29 1.99
C VAL A 197 -8.88 7.55 1.30
N ASN A 198 -10.15 7.63 0.90
CA ASN A 198 -10.74 8.82 0.29
C ASN A 198 -10.64 10.05 1.22
N TRP A 199 -10.92 9.86 2.51
CA TRP A 199 -10.77 10.93 3.48
C TRP A 199 -9.31 11.39 3.62
N LEU A 200 -8.36 10.44 3.69
CA LEU A 200 -6.93 10.73 3.77
C LEU A 200 -6.44 11.51 2.55
N GLU A 201 -6.87 11.13 1.33
CA GLU A 201 -6.58 11.85 0.10
C GLU A 201 -7.05 13.31 0.17
N GLY A 202 -8.30 13.51 0.59
CA GLY A 202 -8.87 14.86 0.77
C GLY A 202 -8.11 15.70 1.80
N HIS A 203 -7.74 15.09 2.93
CA HIS A 203 -6.97 15.73 3.98
C HIS A 203 -5.56 16.12 3.51
N LEU A 204 -4.84 15.21 2.82
CA LEU A 204 -3.48 15.47 2.34
C LEU A 204 -3.42 16.48 1.19
N LYS A 205 -4.45 16.56 0.34
CA LYS A 205 -4.55 17.63 -0.68
C LYS A 205 -4.56 19.02 -0.07
N SER A 206 -5.28 19.19 1.04
CA SER A 206 -5.39 20.47 1.75
C SER A 206 -4.31 20.67 2.81
N TYR A 207 -3.42 19.68 3.01
CA TYR A 207 -2.38 19.74 4.02
C TYR A 207 -1.37 20.87 3.73
N PRO A 208 -1.10 21.78 4.68
CA PRO A 208 -0.26 22.96 4.41
C PRO A 208 1.21 22.62 4.23
N GLY A 209 1.72 21.60 4.93
CA GLY A 209 3.11 21.15 4.86
C GLY A 209 3.43 20.32 3.63
N ALA A 210 4.72 20.05 3.44
CA ALA A 210 5.16 19.13 2.41
C ALA A 210 4.83 17.68 2.80
N VAL A 211 4.35 16.88 1.84
CA VAL A 211 4.02 15.47 2.03
C VAL A 211 4.87 14.62 1.10
N LEU A 212 5.52 13.62 1.65
CA LEU A 212 6.19 12.60 0.87
C LEU A 212 5.62 11.24 1.27
N ALA A 213 4.93 10.59 0.35
CA ALA A 213 4.27 9.31 0.55
C ALA A 213 4.93 8.21 -0.29
N VAL A 214 5.39 7.16 0.37
CA VAL A 214 5.75 5.90 -0.26
C VAL A 214 4.50 5.05 -0.26
N THR A 215 3.96 4.71 -1.41
CA THR A 215 2.80 3.81 -1.51
C THR A 215 2.73 3.12 -2.85
N HIS A 216 2.04 1.99 -2.87
CA HIS A 216 1.71 1.23 -4.08
C HIS A 216 0.27 1.49 -4.54
N ASP A 217 -0.51 2.27 -3.77
CA ASP A 217 -1.85 2.72 -4.15
C ASP A 217 -1.77 3.79 -5.25
N ARG A 218 -2.11 3.38 -6.45
CA ARG A 218 -2.00 4.20 -7.67
C ARG A 218 -3.05 5.30 -7.73
N TYR A 219 -4.27 5.05 -7.23
CA TYR A 219 -5.30 6.09 -7.12
C TYR A 219 -4.90 7.17 -6.13
N PHE A 220 -4.37 6.77 -4.99
CA PHE A 220 -3.83 7.71 -4.01
C PHE A 220 -2.73 8.58 -4.64
N LEU A 221 -1.77 7.98 -5.35
CA LEU A 221 -0.71 8.72 -6.04
C LEU A 221 -1.27 9.64 -7.13
N ASP A 222 -2.28 9.19 -7.88
CA ASP A 222 -2.89 9.99 -8.95
C ASP A 222 -3.68 11.18 -8.41
N ASN A 223 -4.32 10.99 -7.26
CA ASN A 223 -5.15 11.99 -6.62
C ASN A 223 -4.37 13.01 -5.78
N VAL A 224 -3.30 12.58 -5.07
CA VAL A 224 -2.61 13.41 -4.07
C VAL A 224 -1.29 13.97 -4.59
N ALA A 225 -0.53 13.19 -5.39
CA ALA A 225 0.80 13.57 -5.79
C ALA A 225 0.82 14.59 -6.95
N GLU A 226 1.64 15.62 -6.81
CA GLU A 226 1.98 16.60 -7.85
C GLU A 226 3.31 16.24 -8.52
N TRP A 227 4.12 15.44 -7.84
CA TRP A 227 5.40 14.92 -8.30
C TRP A 227 5.51 13.44 -7.96
N ILE A 228 6.05 12.66 -8.89
CA ILE A 228 6.42 11.27 -8.64
C ILE A 228 7.93 11.14 -8.66
N CYS A 229 8.50 10.59 -7.61
CA CYS A 229 9.93 10.27 -7.51
C CYS A 229 10.13 8.75 -7.61
N GLU A 230 10.69 8.29 -8.73
CA GLU A 230 11.01 6.88 -8.91
C GLU A 230 12.42 6.57 -8.38
N ILE A 231 12.52 5.58 -7.48
CA ILE A 231 13.81 5.00 -7.09
C ILE A 231 14.10 3.79 -7.97
N ASP A 232 15.06 3.93 -8.86
CA ASP A 232 15.56 2.86 -9.73
C ASP A 232 17.06 2.68 -9.56
N ARG A 233 17.50 1.47 -9.15
CA ARG A 233 18.92 1.10 -8.99
C ARG A 233 19.74 2.09 -8.16
N GLY A 234 19.14 2.59 -7.07
CA GLY A 234 19.75 3.55 -6.16
C GLY A 234 19.77 5.00 -6.64
N ARG A 235 19.23 5.29 -7.82
CA ARG A 235 19.07 6.64 -8.36
C ARG A 235 17.64 7.10 -8.23
N LEU A 236 17.46 8.42 -8.10
CA LEU A 236 16.16 9.05 -8.04
C LEU A 236 15.85 9.73 -9.36
N HIS A 237 14.65 9.46 -9.88
CA HIS A 237 14.13 10.07 -11.10
C HIS A 237 12.84 10.83 -10.79
N PRO A 238 12.87 12.17 -10.77
CA PRO A 238 11.68 12.97 -10.56
C PRO A 238 10.87 13.10 -11.86
N TYR A 239 9.55 13.03 -11.73
CA TYR A 239 8.56 13.27 -12.77
C TYR A 239 7.54 14.28 -12.26
N GLU A 240 7.32 15.34 -13.02
CA GLU A 240 6.27 16.30 -12.72
C GLU A 240 4.90 15.74 -13.15
N GLY A 241 3.92 15.90 -12.29
CA GLY A 241 2.56 15.43 -12.49
C GLY A 241 2.20 14.24 -11.60
N ASN A 242 1.00 13.71 -11.82
CA ASN A 242 0.43 12.60 -11.11
C ASN A 242 0.94 11.23 -11.62
N TYR A 243 0.39 10.15 -11.07
CA TYR A 243 0.80 8.80 -11.43
C TYR A 243 0.55 8.45 -12.90
N SER A 244 -0.57 8.89 -13.48
CA SER A 244 -0.89 8.69 -14.91
C SER A 244 0.16 9.35 -15.82
N THR A 245 0.53 10.59 -15.53
CA THR A 245 1.58 11.33 -16.27
C THR A 245 2.96 10.65 -16.13
N TYR A 246 3.28 10.15 -14.94
CA TYR A 246 4.49 9.37 -14.69
C TYR A 246 4.57 8.13 -15.60
N LEU A 247 3.48 7.35 -15.71
CA LEU A 247 3.47 6.15 -16.56
C LEU A 247 3.76 6.46 -18.03
N GLU A 248 3.17 7.53 -18.57
CA GLU A 248 3.40 7.96 -19.94
C GLU A 248 4.86 8.37 -20.17
N THR A 249 5.40 9.19 -19.26
CA THR A 249 6.78 9.68 -19.34
C THR A 249 7.79 8.55 -19.15
N LYS A 250 7.54 7.63 -18.20
CA LYS A 250 8.36 6.42 -17.99
C LYS A 250 8.41 5.55 -19.24
N ARG A 251 7.27 5.32 -19.90
CA ARG A 251 7.21 4.55 -21.17
C ARG A 251 8.10 5.18 -22.24
N GLN A 252 8.03 6.49 -22.40
CA GLN A 252 8.89 7.21 -23.36
C GLN A 252 10.38 7.10 -22.99
N ARG A 253 10.73 7.25 -21.70
CA ARG A 253 12.11 7.09 -21.22
C ARG A 253 12.65 5.69 -21.54
N LEU A 254 11.91 4.63 -21.21
CA LEU A 254 12.31 3.25 -21.46
C LEU A 254 12.48 2.95 -22.96
N GLN A 255 11.63 3.50 -23.82
CA GLN A 255 11.79 3.38 -25.28
C GLN A 255 13.10 4.03 -25.78
N ILE A 256 13.47 5.18 -25.21
CA ILE A 256 14.72 5.88 -25.56
C ILE A 256 15.92 5.10 -25.00
N GLU A 257 15.84 4.63 -23.77
CA GLU A 257 16.89 3.82 -23.13
C GLU A 257 17.10 2.49 -23.88
N GLY A 258 16.03 1.78 -24.22
CA GLY A 258 16.10 0.54 -25.00
C GLY A 258 16.79 0.73 -26.37
N LYS A 259 16.54 1.85 -27.05
CA LYS A 259 17.26 2.19 -28.29
C LYS A 259 18.75 2.49 -28.05
N LYS A 260 19.08 3.14 -26.95
CA LYS A 260 20.48 3.41 -26.56
C LYS A 260 21.20 2.12 -26.17
N ASP A 261 20.53 1.24 -25.42
CA ASP A 261 21.11 -0.03 -24.97
C ASP A 261 21.32 -1.01 -26.13
N ALA A 262 20.40 -1.08 -27.10
CA ALA A 262 20.60 -1.84 -28.33
C ALA A 262 21.80 -1.31 -29.13
N LYS A 263 22.02 0.01 -29.13
CA LYS A 263 23.19 0.61 -29.77
C LYS A 263 24.48 0.32 -28.99
N ARG A 264 24.44 0.37 -27.65
CA ARG A 264 25.56 0.01 -26.77
C ARG A 264 25.93 -1.47 -26.91
N ALA A 265 24.93 -2.38 -26.92
CA ALA A 265 25.13 -3.80 -27.14
C ALA A 265 25.84 -4.09 -28.46
N LYS A 266 25.44 -3.43 -29.57
CA LYS A 266 26.13 -3.54 -30.86
C LYS A 266 27.57 -3.04 -30.83
N ILE A 267 27.87 -1.98 -30.06
CA ILE A 267 29.22 -1.48 -29.88
C ILE A 267 30.04 -2.48 -29.07
N LEU A 268 29.49 -3.01 -27.98
CA LEU A 268 30.15 -4.01 -27.14
C LEU A 268 30.46 -5.29 -27.92
N GLU A 269 29.53 -5.78 -28.75
CA GLU A 269 29.71 -6.93 -29.61
C GLU A 269 30.86 -6.73 -30.60
N LYS A 270 30.92 -5.57 -31.27
CA LYS A 270 32.02 -5.20 -32.15
C LYS A 270 33.37 -5.10 -31.43
N GLU A 271 33.41 -4.55 -30.22
CA GLU A 271 34.62 -4.48 -29.41
C GLU A 271 35.06 -5.90 -28.93
N LEU A 272 34.08 -6.78 -28.62
CA LEU A 272 34.35 -8.16 -28.25
C LEU A 272 34.94 -8.97 -29.43
N GLU A 273 34.37 -8.83 -30.64
CA GLU A 273 34.89 -9.46 -31.84
C GLU A 273 36.33 -8.99 -32.12
N TRP A 274 36.59 -7.68 -31.96
CA TRP A 274 37.91 -7.13 -32.13
C TRP A 274 38.91 -7.65 -31.06
N VAL A 275 38.53 -7.76 -29.78
CA VAL A 275 39.34 -8.33 -28.71
C VAL A 275 39.67 -9.80 -28.96
N ARG A 276 38.73 -10.56 -29.57
CA ARG A 276 38.92 -11.97 -29.93
C ARG A 276 39.78 -12.17 -31.19
N ALA A 277 39.66 -11.26 -32.16
CA ALA A 277 40.31 -11.42 -33.47
C ALA A 277 41.82 -11.10 -33.49
N ASN A 278 42.39 -10.44 -32.47
CA ASN A 278 43.76 -9.92 -32.55
C ASN A 278 44.66 -10.29 -31.35
N PRO A 279 45.17 -11.57 -31.28
CA PRO A 279 46.02 -11.97 -30.17
C PRO A 279 47.45 -11.41 -30.19
N LYS A 280 47.94 -10.85 -31.31
CA LYS A 280 49.37 -10.45 -31.51
C LYS A 280 49.70 -8.96 -31.34
N ALA A 281 48.74 -8.06 -31.15
CA ALA A 281 48.96 -6.61 -31.01
C ALA A 281 48.84 -6.10 -29.55
N ARG A 282 49.34 -6.82 -28.58
CA ARG A 282 49.12 -6.63 -27.12
C ARG A 282 50.06 -5.64 -26.44
N GLN A 283 50.63 -4.64 -27.06
CA GLN A 283 51.50 -3.71 -26.32
C GLN A 283 51.01 -2.25 -26.44
N ALA A 284 50.75 -1.65 -25.30
CA ALA A 284 50.43 -0.24 -24.98
C ALA A 284 49.10 0.36 -25.46
N LYS A 285 48.62 0.21 -26.71
CA LYS A 285 47.32 0.73 -27.18
C LYS A 285 46.12 -0.15 -26.72
N ASN A 286 46.40 -1.35 -26.30
CA ASN A 286 45.40 -2.35 -25.87
C ASN A 286 44.85 -2.14 -24.47
N LYS A 287 45.63 -1.57 -23.55
CA LYS A 287 45.16 -1.37 -22.14
C LYS A 287 43.98 -0.41 -22.06
N ALA A 288 44.01 0.69 -22.79
CA ALA A 288 42.92 1.67 -22.80
C ALA A 288 41.64 1.11 -23.42
N ARG A 289 41.77 0.23 -24.44
CA ARG A 289 40.61 -0.39 -25.09
C ARG A 289 40.03 -1.55 -24.30
N LEU A 290 40.87 -2.32 -23.61
CA LEU A 290 40.43 -3.35 -22.66
C LEU A 290 39.73 -2.72 -21.46
N ALA A 291 40.28 -1.66 -20.88
CA ALA A 291 39.66 -0.91 -19.79
C ALA A 291 38.31 -0.31 -20.23
N ARG A 292 38.21 0.21 -21.44
CA ARG A 292 36.95 0.71 -22.00
C ARG A 292 35.92 -0.40 -22.25
N TYR A 293 36.37 -1.58 -22.67
CA TYR A 293 35.51 -2.77 -22.78
C TYR A 293 35.01 -3.22 -21.40
N GLU A 294 35.90 -3.31 -20.41
CA GLU A 294 35.55 -3.66 -19.03
C GLU A 294 34.58 -2.65 -18.41
N GLU A 295 34.77 -1.36 -18.68
CA GLU A 295 33.88 -0.28 -18.26
C GLU A 295 32.51 -0.40 -18.92
N LEU A 296 32.45 -0.61 -20.26
CA LEU A 296 31.21 -0.83 -20.99
C LEU A 296 30.52 -2.13 -20.62
N ALA A 297 31.26 -3.20 -20.32
CA ALA A 297 30.72 -4.47 -19.87
C ALA A 297 30.12 -4.35 -18.45
N ALA A 298 30.82 -3.67 -17.55
CA ALA A 298 30.33 -3.39 -16.19
C ALA A 298 29.10 -2.45 -16.23
N GLU A 299 29.08 -1.49 -17.15
CA GLU A 299 27.93 -0.61 -17.37
C GLU A 299 26.74 -1.40 -17.96
N ALA A 300 26.99 -2.28 -18.95
CA ALA A 300 25.95 -3.15 -19.53
C ALA A 300 25.40 -4.17 -18.53
N GLU A 301 26.22 -4.68 -17.62
CA GLU A 301 25.75 -5.56 -16.53
C GLU A 301 24.89 -4.82 -15.51
N ARG A 302 25.17 -3.53 -15.24
CA ARG A 302 24.32 -2.66 -14.42
C ARG A 302 22.99 -2.33 -15.10
N PHE A 303 22.98 -2.31 -16.44
CA PHE A 303 21.81 -1.99 -17.26
C PHE A 303 21.08 -3.24 -17.79
N ARG A 304 21.42 -4.45 -17.33
CA ARG A 304 20.60 -5.61 -17.66
C ARG A 304 19.16 -5.29 -17.28
N ALA A 305 18.30 -5.27 -18.29
CA ALA A 305 16.87 -5.03 -18.15
C ALA A 305 16.34 -5.86 -16.97
N VAL A 306 15.51 -5.23 -16.16
CA VAL A 306 14.63 -6.00 -15.27
C VAL A 306 13.81 -6.86 -16.22
N ASP A 307 14.11 -8.15 -16.31
CA ASP A 307 13.19 -9.10 -16.92
C ASP A 307 11.87 -8.91 -16.16
N LEU A 308 10.90 -8.32 -16.85
CA LEU A 308 9.51 -8.32 -16.40
C LEU A 308 9.17 -9.78 -16.15
N THR A 309 9.11 -10.15 -14.91
CA THR A 309 8.85 -11.53 -14.52
C THR A 309 7.36 -11.71 -14.65
N GLU A 310 6.89 -12.24 -15.78
CA GLU A 310 5.48 -12.49 -16.06
C GLU A 310 4.95 -13.53 -15.08
N ILE A 311 3.92 -13.16 -14.33
CA ILE A 311 3.11 -14.10 -13.55
C ILE A 311 2.25 -14.86 -14.57
N ASN A 312 2.32 -16.18 -14.56
CA ASN A 312 1.48 -17.01 -15.40
C ASN A 312 0.51 -17.81 -14.52
N ILE A 313 -0.79 -17.62 -14.74
CA ILE A 313 -1.85 -18.38 -14.08
C ILE A 313 -2.24 -19.54 -14.98
N PRO A 314 -1.98 -20.80 -14.57
CA PRO A 314 -2.31 -21.94 -15.39
C PRO A 314 -3.83 -22.07 -15.56
N PRO A 315 -4.31 -22.39 -16.76
CA PRO A 315 -5.72 -22.72 -16.95
C PRO A 315 -6.05 -23.98 -16.15
N GLY A 316 -7.08 -23.92 -15.34
CA GLY A 316 -7.65 -25.07 -14.66
C GLY A 316 -8.45 -25.99 -15.62
N PRO A 317 -9.14 -26.99 -15.09
CA PRO A 317 -10.06 -27.81 -15.88
C PRO A 317 -11.17 -26.96 -16.48
N ARG A 318 -11.79 -27.45 -17.56
CA ARG A 318 -12.86 -26.74 -18.25
C ARG A 318 -14.02 -26.44 -17.28
N LEU A 319 -14.35 -25.15 -17.11
CA LEU A 319 -15.42 -24.67 -16.27
C LEU A 319 -16.80 -24.89 -16.96
N GLY A 320 -17.78 -25.39 -16.22
CA GLY A 320 -19.17 -25.52 -16.64
C GLY A 320 -19.91 -24.18 -16.72
N SER A 321 -21.24 -24.23 -16.95
CA SER A 321 -22.11 -23.05 -16.94
C SER A 321 -22.32 -22.50 -15.52
N ASP A 322 -22.49 -23.40 -14.56
CA ASP A 322 -22.81 -23.10 -13.19
C ASP A 322 -21.50 -23.00 -12.40
N VAL A 323 -21.18 -21.82 -11.93
CA VAL A 323 -19.92 -21.57 -11.21
C VAL A 323 -20.18 -21.45 -9.72
N LEU A 324 -20.91 -20.42 -9.31
CA LEU A 324 -21.26 -20.14 -7.92
C LEU A 324 -22.59 -19.41 -7.90
N ASP A 325 -23.55 -19.92 -7.13
CA ASP A 325 -24.86 -19.32 -6.94
C ASP A 325 -25.16 -19.18 -5.46
N ALA A 326 -25.42 -17.95 -5.03
CA ALA A 326 -25.80 -17.63 -3.66
C ALA A 326 -27.27 -17.18 -3.65
N SER A 327 -28.10 -17.86 -2.86
CA SER A 327 -29.53 -17.61 -2.75
C SER A 327 -29.90 -17.28 -1.31
N LYS A 328 -30.26 -16.01 -1.04
CA LYS A 328 -30.70 -15.49 0.27
C LYS A 328 -29.77 -15.89 1.41
N LEU A 329 -28.47 -15.79 1.16
CA LEU A 329 -27.42 -16.17 2.08
C LEU A 329 -27.43 -15.26 3.31
N SER A 330 -27.43 -15.83 4.51
CA SER A 330 -27.37 -15.07 5.77
C SER A 330 -26.35 -15.70 6.69
N LYS A 331 -25.56 -14.86 7.37
CA LYS A 331 -24.52 -15.29 8.34
C LYS A 331 -24.30 -14.25 9.41
N GLY A 332 -24.20 -14.70 10.66
CA GLY A 332 -23.84 -13.88 11.81
C GLY A 332 -22.99 -14.63 12.83
N PHE A 333 -22.37 -13.90 13.75
CA PHE A 333 -21.62 -14.45 14.87
C PHE A 333 -22.05 -13.75 16.18
N GLY A 334 -22.54 -14.52 17.12
CA GLY A 334 -23.07 -13.97 18.37
C GLY A 334 -24.22 -13.00 18.11
N ASP A 335 -24.08 -11.76 18.53
CA ASP A 335 -25.09 -10.71 18.31
C ASP A 335 -24.88 -9.89 17.00
N ARG A 336 -23.91 -10.28 16.18
CA ARG A 336 -23.50 -9.52 14.99
C ARG A 336 -23.95 -10.21 13.71
N VAL A 337 -24.77 -9.53 12.88
CA VAL A 337 -25.14 -9.98 11.53
C VAL A 337 -24.13 -9.41 10.55
N LEU A 338 -23.51 -10.27 9.74
CA LEU A 338 -22.54 -9.87 8.69
C LEU A 338 -23.15 -9.85 7.31
N ILE A 339 -24.00 -10.83 7.04
CA ILE A 339 -24.65 -11.01 5.73
C ILE A 339 -26.13 -11.31 6.01
N ASP A 340 -27.04 -10.61 5.34
CA ASP A 340 -28.49 -10.81 5.48
C ASP A 340 -29.16 -10.86 4.09
N GLY A 341 -29.62 -12.05 3.71
CA GLY A 341 -30.40 -12.26 2.47
C GLY A 341 -29.64 -12.05 1.17
N LEU A 342 -28.29 -12.10 1.17
CA LEU A 342 -27.46 -11.89 -0.01
C LEU A 342 -27.75 -12.91 -1.11
N SER A 343 -28.00 -12.42 -2.33
CA SER A 343 -28.16 -13.26 -3.53
C SER A 343 -27.34 -12.71 -4.67
N PHE A 344 -26.51 -13.57 -5.30
CA PHE A 344 -25.73 -13.24 -6.50
C PHE A 344 -25.33 -14.51 -7.23
N THR A 345 -25.02 -14.37 -8.51
CA THR A 345 -24.53 -15.47 -9.37
C THR A 345 -23.22 -15.06 -10.02
N LEU A 346 -22.17 -15.87 -9.87
CA LEU A 346 -20.89 -15.64 -10.53
C LEU A 346 -20.93 -16.14 -11.97
N PRO A 347 -20.84 -15.25 -12.98
CA PRO A 347 -20.86 -15.67 -14.37
C PRO A 347 -19.52 -16.31 -14.78
N ARG A 348 -19.56 -17.09 -15.87
CA ARG A 348 -18.34 -17.65 -16.47
C ARG A 348 -17.38 -16.55 -16.92
N ALA A 349 -16.08 -16.79 -16.70
CA ALA A 349 -15.02 -15.81 -16.96
C ALA A 349 -15.24 -14.47 -16.21
N GLY A 350 -16.12 -14.45 -15.20
CA GLY A 350 -16.32 -13.30 -14.34
C GLY A 350 -15.20 -13.12 -13.35
N ILE A 351 -14.77 -11.88 -13.18
CA ILE A 351 -13.87 -11.46 -12.09
C ILE A 351 -14.68 -10.56 -11.17
N VAL A 352 -14.92 -11.02 -9.94
CA VAL A 352 -15.70 -10.30 -8.94
C VAL A 352 -14.79 -9.63 -7.94
N GLY A 353 -14.86 -8.32 -7.83
CA GLY A 353 -14.24 -7.56 -6.75
C GLY A 353 -15.17 -7.48 -5.54
N ILE A 354 -14.70 -7.87 -4.36
CA ILE A 354 -15.43 -7.71 -3.10
C ILE A 354 -14.86 -6.52 -2.34
N ILE A 355 -15.70 -5.55 -2.04
CA ILE A 355 -15.31 -4.32 -1.36
C ILE A 355 -16.18 -4.06 -0.11
N GLY A 356 -15.63 -3.37 0.86
CA GLY A 356 -16.31 -2.97 2.09
C GLY A 356 -15.33 -2.79 3.25
N PRO A 357 -15.77 -2.19 4.36
CA PRO A 357 -14.97 -1.99 5.55
C PRO A 357 -14.37 -3.28 6.12
N ASN A 358 -13.37 -3.14 6.97
CA ASN A 358 -12.80 -4.28 7.66
C ASN A 358 -13.81 -4.88 8.65
N GLY A 359 -13.88 -6.22 8.65
CA GLY A 359 -14.75 -6.95 9.58
C GLY A 359 -16.21 -7.09 9.17
N VAL A 360 -16.64 -6.65 7.98
CA VAL A 360 -18.03 -6.79 7.50
C VAL A 360 -18.38 -8.20 7.00
N GLY A 361 -17.41 -9.13 6.96
CA GLY A 361 -17.68 -10.52 6.58
C GLY A 361 -17.09 -10.94 5.24
N LYS A 362 -16.20 -10.16 4.61
CA LYS A 362 -15.57 -10.51 3.33
C LYS A 362 -14.88 -11.88 3.36
N THR A 363 -13.96 -12.08 4.30
CA THR A 363 -13.27 -13.38 4.49
C THR A 363 -14.22 -14.49 4.97
N THR A 364 -15.29 -14.15 5.69
CA THR A 364 -16.34 -15.13 6.06
C THR A 364 -17.05 -15.66 4.83
N LEU A 365 -17.32 -14.82 3.84
CA LEU A 365 -17.89 -15.26 2.56
C LEU A 365 -16.94 -16.24 1.85
N PHE A 366 -15.63 -15.99 1.83
CA PHE A 366 -14.65 -16.93 1.27
C PHE A 366 -14.69 -18.28 1.99
N LYS A 367 -14.73 -18.27 3.33
CA LYS A 367 -14.84 -19.50 4.12
C LYS A 367 -16.11 -20.28 3.84
N MET A 368 -17.22 -19.60 3.55
CA MET A 368 -18.45 -20.29 3.12
C MET A 368 -18.31 -20.90 1.70
N ILE A 369 -17.63 -20.20 0.79
CA ILE A 369 -17.40 -20.72 -0.58
C ILE A 369 -16.52 -21.99 -0.56
N VAL A 370 -15.55 -22.07 0.37
CA VAL A 370 -14.67 -23.26 0.49
C VAL A 370 -15.21 -24.31 1.47
N ASP A 371 -16.45 -24.14 1.96
CA ASP A 371 -17.14 -25.08 2.89
C ASP A 371 -16.46 -25.21 4.27
N GLU A 372 -15.65 -24.21 4.67
CA GLU A 372 -15.06 -24.14 6.01
C GLU A 372 -16.04 -23.54 7.05
N GLU A 373 -17.03 -22.77 6.59
CA GLU A 373 -18.07 -22.14 7.40
C GLU A 373 -19.43 -22.38 6.73
N GLN A 374 -20.46 -22.67 7.54
CA GLN A 374 -21.82 -22.89 7.01
C GLN A 374 -22.66 -21.61 7.13
N PRO A 375 -23.51 -21.29 6.15
CA PRO A 375 -24.48 -20.20 6.28
C PRO A 375 -25.52 -20.54 7.37
N ASP A 376 -26.03 -19.51 8.04
CA ASP A 376 -27.10 -19.67 9.03
C ASP A 376 -28.47 -19.81 8.34
N ALA A 377 -28.63 -19.21 7.15
CA ALA A 377 -29.81 -19.35 6.29
C ALA A 377 -29.41 -19.15 4.80
N GLY A 378 -30.30 -19.61 3.91
CA GLY A 378 -30.06 -19.58 2.46
C GLY A 378 -29.24 -20.76 1.96
N ALA A 379 -28.75 -20.66 0.72
CA ALA A 379 -27.92 -21.68 0.10
C ALA A 379 -26.78 -21.04 -0.70
N LEU A 380 -25.64 -21.76 -0.72
CA LEU A 380 -24.48 -21.41 -1.54
C LEU A 380 -24.10 -22.65 -2.35
N ASP A 381 -24.37 -22.63 -3.64
CA ASP A 381 -24.17 -23.75 -4.54
C ASP A 381 -22.91 -23.54 -5.38
N VAL A 382 -21.94 -24.43 -5.22
CA VAL A 382 -20.70 -24.45 -6.02
C VAL A 382 -20.86 -25.46 -7.15
N GLY A 383 -20.63 -25.03 -8.39
CA GLY A 383 -20.78 -25.88 -9.57
C GLY A 383 -19.89 -27.12 -9.54
N LYS A 384 -20.42 -28.26 -10.00
CA LYS A 384 -19.73 -29.57 -9.96
C LYS A 384 -18.39 -29.62 -10.71
N THR A 385 -18.15 -28.70 -11.63
CA THR A 385 -16.91 -28.59 -12.42
C THR A 385 -15.92 -27.60 -11.84
N VAL A 386 -16.29 -26.94 -10.74
CA VAL A 386 -15.46 -25.93 -10.09
C VAL A 386 -14.35 -26.61 -9.30
N GLN A 387 -13.12 -26.18 -9.54
CA GLN A 387 -11.97 -26.48 -8.70
C GLN A 387 -11.43 -25.17 -8.13
N ILE A 388 -11.57 -25.03 -6.82
CA ILE A 388 -11.19 -23.80 -6.11
C ILE A 388 -9.69 -23.82 -5.86
N SER A 389 -9.03 -22.69 -6.13
CA SER A 389 -7.68 -22.37 -5.63
C SER A 389 -7.82 -21.29 -4.57
N TYR A 390 -7.55 -21.64 -3.32
CA TYR A 390 -7.57 -20.75 -2.17
C TYR A 390 -6.52 -21.17 -1.15
N VAL A 391 -5.80 -20.20 -0.61
CA VAL A 391 -4.89 -20.39 0.53
C VAL A 391 -5.28 -19.40 1.62
N ASP A 392 -5.68 -19.92 2.77
CA ASP A 392 -6.02 -19.12 3.94
C ASP A 392 -4.76 -18.41 4.50
N GLN A 393 -4.83 -17.10 4.65
CA GLN A 393 -3.75 -16.29 5.21
C GLN A 393 -3.51 -16.56 6.71
N SER A 394 -4.54 -17.01 7.44
CA SER A 394 -4.51 -17.14 8.91
C SER A 394 -4.02 -18.50 9.40
N ARG A 395 -4.08 -19.53 8.59
CA ARG A 395 -3.69 -20.89 8.99
C ARG A 395 -2.36 -21.27 8.39
N GLY A 396 -1.39 -21.49 9.25
CA GLY A 396 -0.02 -21.93 9.08
C GLY A 396 0.25 -23.12 8.15
N GLY A 397 -0.22 -23.06 6.91
CA GLY A 397 0.14 -23.99 5.86
C GLY A 397 1.59 -23.85 5.38
N ILE A 398 2.28 -22.78 5.80
CA ILE A 398 3.66 -22.53 5.46
C ILE A 398 4.56 -23.08 6.57
N ASP A 399 5.38 -24.07 6.25
CA ASP A 399 6.39 -24.60 7.15
C ASP A 399 7.50 -23.55 7.37
N SER A 400 7.50 -22.96 8.56
CA SER A 400 8.44 -21.90 8.95
C SER A 400 9.91 -22.34 8.91
N SER A 401 10.19 -23.64 8.93
CA SER A 401 11.54 -24.21 8.90
C SER A 401 12.10 -24.37 7.49
N LYS A 402 11.25 -24.36 6.46
CA LYS A 402 11.62 -24.44 5.06
C LYS A 402 11.94 -23.07 4.49
N ASN A 403 12.82 -23.02 3.50
CA ASN A 403 13.04 -21.79 2.75
C ASN A 403 11.92 -21.57 1.69
N VAL A 404 11.83 -20.34 1.16
CA VAL A 404 10.79 -19.95 0.19
C VAL A 404 10.75 -20.90 -1.01
N TRP A 405 11.91 -21.27 -1.56
CA TRP A 405 11.96 -22.18 -2.71
C TRP A 405 11.46 -23.58 -2.33
N GLU A 406 11.86 -24.12 -1.18
CA GLU A 406 11.40 -25.43 -0.70
C GLU A 406 9.91 -25.47 -0.42
N VAL A 407 9.33 -24.40 0.13
CA VAL A 407 7.87 -24.28 0.37
C VAL A 407 7.09 -24.38 -0.94
N VAL A 408 7.57 -23.73 -2.00
CA VAL A 408 6.86 -23.73 -3.29
C VAL A 408 7.15 -25.00 -4.09
N SER A 409 8.38 -25.49 -4.07
CA SER A 409 8.86 -26.55 -4.96
C SER A 409 8.88 -27.95 -4.33
N ASP A 410 8.72 -28.05 -3.00
CA ASP A 410 8.97 -29.29 -2.25
C ASP A 410 10.36 -29.88 -2.52
N GLY A 411 11.34 -29.00 -2.86
CA GLY A 411 12.72 -29.39 -3.17
C GLY A 411 12.94 -29.87 -4.61
N LEU A 412 11.95 -29.76 -5.49
CA LEU A 412 12.05 -30.16 -6.88
C LEU A 412 12.54 -28.99 -7.76
N ASP A 413 13.47 -29.25 -8.67
CA ASP A 413 13.96 -28.24 -9.64
C ASP A 413 12.89 -27.85 -10.67
N HIS A 414 11.98 -28.77 -10.99
CA HIS A 414 10.81 -28.51 -11.84
C HIS A 414 9.54 -28.77 -11.04
N ILE A 415 8.57 -27.90 -11.20
CA ILE A 415 7.26 -28.01 -10.56
C ILE A 415 6.15 -28.03 -11.61
N LYS A 416 5.10 -28.73 -11.27
CA LYS A 416 3.87 -28.72 -12.04
C LYS A 416 3.02 -27.54 -11.57
N VAL A 417 2.70 -26.63 -12.50
CA VAL A 417 1.83 -25.48 -12.29
C VAL A 417 0.62 -25.67 -13.18
N GLY A 418 -0.49 -26.13 -12.60
CA GLY A 418 -1.62 -26.62 -13.38
C GLY A 418 -1.22 -27.78 -14.30
N ASN A 419 -1.34 -27.57 -15.62
CA ASN A 419 -0.98 -28.56 -16.63
C ASN A 419 0.42 -28.38 -17.23
N PHE A 420 1.16 -27.36 -16.80
CA PHE A 420 2.50 -27.05 -17.33
C PHE A 420 3.58 -27.45 -16.33
N GLU A 421 4.73 -27.86 -16.85
CA GLU A 421 5.94 -28.08 -16.06
C GLU A 421 6.93 -26.95 -16.34
N MET A 422 7.46 -26.34 -15.25
CA MET A 422 8.38 -25.23 -15.37
C MET A 422 9.45 -25.26 -14.27
N PRO A 423 10.60 -24.60 -14.47
CA PRO A 423 11.63 -24.51 -13.45
C PRO A 423 11.11 -23.79 -12.20
N SER A 424 11.23 -24.44 -11.04
CA SER A 424 10.69 -23.94 -9.77
C SER A 424 11.29 -22.60 -9.35
N ARG A 425 12.60 -22.40 -9.60
CA ARG A 425 13.28 -21.15 -9.29
C ARG A 425 12.79 -19.97 -10.14
N ALA A 426 12.44 -20.22 -11.41
CA ALA A 426 11.86 -19.21 -12.29
C ALA A 426 10.45 -18.83 -11.81
N TYR A 427 9.65 -19.83 -11.44
CA TYR A 427 8.32 -19.59 -10.87
C TYR A 427 8.39 -18.76 -9.59
N VAL A 428 9.24 -19.12 -8.64
CA VAL A 428 9.41 -18.35 -7.40
C VAL A 428 9.94 -16.93 -7.67
N ALA A 429 10.79 -16.74 -8.67
CA ALA A 429 11.28 -15.43 -9.08
C ALA A 429 10.19 -14.51 -9.64
N SER A 430 9.14 -15.06 -10.29
CA SER A 430 8.02 -14.26 -10.81
C SER A 430 7.21 -13.56 -9.72
N PHE A 431 7.29 -14.03 -8.49
CA PHE A 431 6.68 -13.40 -7.31
C PHE A 431 7.64 -12.50 -6.53
N GLY A 432 8.74 -12.07 -7.17
CA GLY A 432 9.69 -11.12 -6.56
C GLY A 432 10.75 -11.75 -5.66
N PHE A 433 10.81 -13.08 -5.49
CA PHE A 433 11.87 -13.76 -4.75
C PHE A 433 13.05 -14.08 -5.67
N LYS A 434 14.02 -13.17 -5.78
CA LYS A 434 15.18 -13.31 -6.68
C LYS A 434 16.44 -13.69 -5.92
N GLY A 435 17.24 -14.58 -6.47
CA GLY A 435 18.57 -14.95 -5.94
C GLY A 435 18.54 -15.40 -4.46
N PRO A 436 19.21 -14.67 -3.53
CA PRO A 436 19.27 -15.03 -2.11
C PRO A 436 17.93 -15.08 -1.39
N ASP A 437 16.93 -14.32 -1.87
CA ASP A 437 15.60 -14.26 -1.23
C ASP A 437 14.88 -15.61 -1.27
N GLN A 438 15.17 -16.45 -2.27
CA GLN A 438 14.64 -17.81 -2.36
C GLN A 438 15.12 -18.73 -1.24
N GLN A 439 16.26 -18.39 -0.61
CA GLN A 439 16.85 -19.16 0.49
C GLN A 439 16.43 -18.65 1.87
N LYS A 440 15.67 -17.54 1.95
CA LYS A 440 15.13 -17.07 3.22
C LYS A 440 14.18 -18.10 3.80
N LEU A 441 14.28 -18.34 5.10
CA LEU A 441 13.32 -19.20 5.81
C LEU A 441 11.92 -18.53 5.81
N ALA A 442 10.90 -19.30 5.60
CA ALA A 442 9.51 -18.80 5.58
C ALA A 442 9.08 -18.18 6.91
N GLY A 443 9.70 -18.63 8.02
CA GLY A 443 9.43 -18.08 9.34
C GLY A 443 9.93 -16.65 9.59
N VAL A 444 10.93 -16.18 8.80
CA VAL A 444 11.50 -14.82 8.95
C VAL A 444 11.02 -13.83 7.89
N LEU A 445 10.07 -14.25 7.06
CA LEU A 445 9.49 -13.39 6.04
C LEU A 445 8.68 -12.26 6.67
N SER A 446 8.82 -11.07 6.10
CA SER A 446 7.90 -9.95 6.38
C SER A 446 6.46 -10.29 5.96
N GLY A 447 5.48 -9.52 6.45
CA GLY A 447 4.08 -9.71 6.07
C GLY A 447 3.88 -9.72 4.55
N GLY A 448 4.47 -8.78 3.84
CA GLY A 448 4.38 -8.70 2.39
C GLY A 448 5.10 -9.83 1.65
N GLU A 449 6.26 -10.28 2.14
CA GLU A 449 6.92 -11.46 1.57
C GLU A 449 6.07 -12.72 1.77
N ARG A 450 5.42 -12.84 2.92
CA ARG A 450 4.49 -13.96 3.19
C ARG A 450 3.27 -13.91 2.28
N ASN A 451 2.72 -12.72 2.03
CA ASN A 451 1.60 -12.53 1.10
C ASN A 451 1.97 -12.97 -0.33
N ARG A 452 3.13 -12.57 -0.83
CA ARG A 452 3.63 -13.01 -2.14
C ARG A 452 3.83 -14.53 -2.21
N LEU A 453 4.31 -15.13 -1.13
CA LEU A 453 4.46 -16.59 -1.07
C LEU A 453 3.10 -17.31 -1.09
N ASN A 454 2.11 -16.81 -0.35
CA ASN A 454 0.74 -17.33 -0.39
C ASN A 454 0.12 -17.21 -1.78
N LEU A 455 0.30 -16.07 -2.44
CA LEU A 455 -0.16 -15.87 -3.81
C LEU A 455 0.48 -16.90 -4.75
N ALA A 456 1.79 -17.13 -4.65
CA ALA A 456 2.47 -18.13 -5.46
C ALA A 456 1.91 -19.55 -5.21
N LEU A 457 1.62 -19.92 -3.97
CA LEU A 457 1.02 -21.20 -3.62
C LEU A 457 -0.40 -21.33 -4.18
N THR A 458 -1.22 -20.29 -4.06
CA THR A 458 -2.59 -20.27 -4.59
C THR A 458 -2.62 -20.48 -6.10
N LEU A 459 -1.79 -19.75 -6.83
CA LEU A 459 -1.76 -19.82 -8.29
C LEU A 459 -1.14 -21.14 -8.80
N LYS A 460 -0.22 -21.75 -8.03
CA LYS A 460 0.35 -23.08 -8.34
C LYS A 460 -0.73 -24.17 -8.37
N MET A 461 -1.79 -24.06 -7.58
CA MET A 461 -2.83 -25.10 -7.47
C MET A 461 -3.54 -25.41 -8.79
N GLY A 462 -3.68 -24.42 -9.68
CA GLY A 462 -4.24 -24.64 -11.02
C GLY A 462 -5.74 -24.91 -11.04
N GLY A 463 -6.50 -24.33 -10.14
CA GLY A 463 -7.97 -24.36 -10.15
C GLY A 463 -8.57 -23.49 -11.26
N ASN A 464 -9.88 -23.59 -11.45
CA ASN A 464 -10.64 -22.77 -12.40
C ASN A 464 -11.53 -21.70 -11.75
N LEU A 465 -11.55 -21.65 -10.41
CA LEU A 465 -12.07 -20.58 -9.58
C LEU A 465 -10.99 -20.15 -8.59
N LEU A 466 -10.49 -18.93 -8.75
CA LEU A 466 -9.50 -18.34 -7.85
C LEU A 466 -10.19 -17.52 -6.77
N LEU A 467 -9.84 -17.75 -5.51
CA LEU A 467 -10.23 -16.90 -4.38
C LEU A 467 -8.98 -16.20 -3.85
N LEU A 468 -8.91 -14.89 -4.02
CA LEU A 468 -7.75 -14.08 -3.66
C LEU A 468 -8.15 -13.08 -2.57
N ASP A 469 -7.59 -13.24 -1.37
CA ASP A 469 -7.85 -12.35 -0.23
C ASP A 469 -6.68 -11.36 -0.11
N GLU A 470 -6.95 -10.07 -0.40
CA GLU A 470 -6.00 -8.96 -0.41
C GLU A 470 -4.68 -9.27 -1.15
N PRO A 471 -4.74 -9.77 -2.40
CA PRO A 471 -3.54 -10.17 -3.14
C PRO A 471 -2.64 -8.98 -3.52
N THR A 472 -3.18 -7.77 -3.46
CA THR A 472 -2.52 -6.54 -3.85
C THR A 472 -1.63 -5.96 -2.75
N ASN A 473 -1.84 -6.37 -1.49
CA ASN A 473 -1.09 -5.85 -0.36
C ASN A 473 0.41 -6.15 -0.47
N ASP A 474 1.23 -5.12 -0.28
CA ASP A 474 2.70 -5.20 -0.30
C ASP A 474 3.34 -5.68 -1.63
N LEU A 475 2.56 -5.76 -2.73
CA LEU A 475 3.11 -5.96 -4.06
C LEU A 475 3.65 -4.64 -4.60
N ASP A 476 4.80 -4.69 -5.25
CA ASP A 476 5.26 -3.53 -6.01
C ASP A 476 4.47 -3.38 -7.32
N VAL A 477 4.53 -2.19 -7.90
CA VAL A 477 3.75 -1.83 -9.08
C VAL A 477 3.98 -2.78 -10.26
N GLU A 478 5.21 -3.27 -10.45
CA GLU A 478 5.55 -4.18 -11.56
C GLU A 478 4.91 -5.56 -11.34
N THR A 479 4.96 -6.08 -10.11
CA THR A 479 4.31 -7.36 -9.75
C THR A 479 2.79 -7.24 -9.81
N LEU A 480 2.22 -6.09 -9.39
CA LEU A 480 0.79 -5.81 -9.52
C LEU A 480 0.34 -5.82 -10.99
N GLN A 481 1.07 -5.14 -11.87
CA GLN A 481 0.78 -5.16 -13.31
C GLN A 481 0.81 -6.59 -13.89
N SER A 482 1.84 -7.37 -13.52
CA SER A 482 1.93 -8.78 -13.94
C SER A 482 0.74 -9.61 -13.47
N LEU A 483 0.26 -9.39 -12.24
CA LEU A 483 -0.91 -10.08 -11.69
C LEU A 483 -2.20 -9.66 -12.42
N GLU A 484 -2.36 -8.37 -12.71
CA GLU A 484 -3.50 -7.85 -13.48
C GLU A 484 -3.56 -8.49 -14.87
N ASP A 485 -2.45 -8.46 -15.61
CA ASP A 485 -2.37 -9.04 -16.95
C ASP A 485 -2.66 -10.55 -16.92
N ALA A 486 -2.10 -11.28 -15.92
CA ALA A 486 -2.36 -12.70 -15.73
C ALA A 486 -3.83 -13.04 -15.42
N LEU A 487 -4.51 -12.19 -14.63
CA LEU A 487 -5.94 -12.37 -14.31
C LEU A 487 -6.83 -12.07 -15.53
N LEU A 488 -6.48 -11.05 -16.32
CA LEU A 488 -7.21 -10.73 -17.56
C LEU A 488 -7.09 -11.83 -18.62
N GLU A 489 -5.97 -12.56 -18.64
CA GLU A 489 -5.74 -13.70 -19.55
C GLU A 489 -6.28 -15.02 -18.99
N PHE A 490 -6.67 -15.05 -17.71
CA PHE A 490 -7.13 -16.27 -17.05
C PHE A 490 -8.50 -16.72 -17.58
N PRO A 491 -8.63 -17.94 -18.14
CA PRO A 491 -9.89 -18.41 -18.73
C PRO A 491 -10.93 -18.90 -17.71
N GLY A 492 -10.59 -18.93 -16.43
CA GLY A 492 -11.48 -19.29 -15.32
C GLY A 492 -12.23 -18.09 -14.75
N CYS A 493 -12.68 -18.22 -13.50
CA CYS A 493 -13.30 -17.16 -12.72
C CYS A 493 -12.40 -16.77 -11.55
N ALA A 494 -12.49 -15.52 -11.10
CA ALA A 494 -11.83 -15.09 -9.91
C ALA A 494 -12.77 -14.29 -9.00
N VAL A 495 -12.63 -14.46 -7.69
CA VAL A 495 -13.26 -13.62 -6.68
C VAL A 495 -12.12 -13.01 -5.86
N VAL A 496 -12.03 -11.69 -5.83
CA VAL A 496 -10.91 -10.96 -5.26
C VAL A 496 -11.42 -9.99 -4.20
N ILE A 497 -10.99 -10.16 -2.98
CA ILE A 497 -11.13 -9.14 -1.94
C ILE A 497 -9.95 -8.19 -2.11
N SER A 498 -10.18 -6.91 -2.36
CA SER A 498 -9.11 -5.91 -2.43
C SER A 498 -9.61 -4.52 -2.09
N HIS A 499 -8.71 -3.73 -1.50
CA HIS A 499 -8.90 -2.30 -1.28
C HIS A 499 -8.20 -1.46 -2.37
N ASP A 500 -7.45 -2.09 -3.27
CA ASP A 500 -6.82 -1.42 -4.42
C ASP A 500 -7.88 -1.14 -5.51
N ARG A 501 -8.36 0.10 -5.51
CA ARG A 501 -9.39 0.58 -6.45
C ARG A 501 -8.92 0.50 -7.90
N TRP A 502 -7.66 0.84 -8.17
CA TRP A 502 -7.08 0.79 -9.52
C TRP A 502 -7.03 -0.63 -10.07
N PHE A 503 -6.64 -1.58 -9.21
CA PHE A 503 -6.65 -3.00 -9.55
C PHE A 503 -8.06 -3.47 -9.90
N LEU A 504 -9.05 -3.17 -9.03
CA LEU A 504 -10.44 -3.55 -9.25
C LEU A 504 -11.05 -2.88 -10.50
N ASP A 505 -10.69 -1.63 -10.77
CA ASP A 505 -11.15 -0.93 -11.95
C ASP A 505 -10.64 -1.58 -13.25
N ARG A 506 -9.42 -2.09 -13.22
CA ARG A 506 -8.79 -2.74 -14.37
C ARG A 506 -9.24 -4.18 -14.59
N VAL A 507 -9.44 -4.96 -13.54
CA VAL A 507 -9.68 -6.41 -13.68
C VAL A 507 -11.11 -6.85 -13.40
N ALA A 508 -11.86 -6.14 -12.53
CA ALA A 508 -13.18 -6.57 -12.13
C ALA A 508 -14.21 -6.37 -13.24
N THR A 509 -15.02 -7.40 -13.44
CA THR A 509 -16.21 -7.36 -14.32
C THR A 509 -17.49 -7.15 -13.52
N HIS A 510 -17.44 -7.45 -12.22
CA HIS A 510 -18.55 -7.31 -11.28
C HIS A 510 -17.99 -6.85 -9.93
N ILE A 511 -18.78 -6.09 -9.20
CA ILE A 511 -18.47 -5.65 -7.84
C ILE A 511 -19.54 -6.18 -6.88
N LEU A 512 -19.10 -6.79 -5.79
CA LEU A 512 -19.91 -7.10 -4.63
C LEU A 512 -19.51 -6.15 -3.51
N ALA A 513 -20.33 -5.12 -3.30
CA ALA A 513 -20.04 -4.04 -2.35
C ALA A 513 -20.86 -4.19 -1.08
N TRP A 514 -20.24 -3.97 0.06
CA TRP A 514 -20.96 -3.74 1.30
C TRP A 514 -21.39 -2.26 1.36
N GLU A 515 -22.69 -2.02 1.45
CA GLU A 515 -23.32 -0.68 1.51
C GLU A 515 -24.17 -0.52 2.78
N GLY A 516 -23.70 -1.09 3.89
CA GLY A 516 -24.43 -0.99 5.14
C GLY A 516 -24.66 0.45 5.57
N THR A 517 -25.86 0.70 6.09
CA THR A 517 -26.28 1.98 6.67
C THR A 517 -26.73 1.76 8.12
N ASP A 518 -26.95 2.84 8.89
CA ASP A 518 -27.49 2.76 10.25
C ASP A 518 -28.87 2.03 10.31
N ALA A 519 -29.60 1.95 9.20
CA ALA A 519 -30.89 1.27 9.10
C ALA A 519 -30.76 -0.18 8.64
N ASP A 520 -29.71 -0.53 7.87
CA ASP A 520 -29.46 -1.87 7.34
C ASP A 520 -27.96 -2.13 7.29
N GLU A 521 -27.42 -2.65 8.38
CA GLU A 521 -25.99 -2.84 8.62
C GLU A 521 -25.39 -4.04 7.88
N ALA A 522 -26.18 -4.90 7.25
CA ALA A 522 -25.75 -6.09 6.55
C ALA A 522 -26.08 -6.07 5.06
N ASN A 523 -26.22 -4.86 4.50
CA ASN A 523 -26.59 -4.68 3.11
C ASN A 523 -25.43 -4.88 2.17
N TRP A 524 -25.56 -5.87 1.26
CA TRP A 524 -24.62 -6.14 0.20
C TRP A 524 -25.26 -5.84 -1.16
N PHE A 525 -24.53 -5.13 -2.01
CA PHE A 525 -24.99 -4.73 -3.32
C PHE A 525 -24.17 -5.39 -4.42
N TRP A 526 -24.85 -6.08 -5.35
CA TRP A 526 -24.26 -6.68 -6.53
C TRP A 526 -24.35 -5.72 -7.71
N TYR A 527 -23.22 -5.45 -8.35
CA TYR A 527 -23.13 -4.55 -9.47
C TYR A 527 -22.35 -5.21 -10.63
N GLU A 528 -22.89 -5.06 -11.86
CA GLU A 528 -22.21 -5.47 -13.10
C GLU A 528 -21.46 -4.28 -13.68
N GLY A 529 -20.14 -4.33 -13.65
CA GLY A 529 -19.23 -3.27 -14.08
C GLY A 529 -17.95 -3.27 -13.26
N ASN A 530 -17.05 -2.33 -13.55
CA ASN A 530 -15.81 -2.12 -12.83
C ASN A 530 -16.00 -1.25 -11.58
N PHE A 531 -14.91 -0.89 -10.90
CA PHE A 531 -14.98 -0.10 -9.67
C PHE A 531 -15.45 1.35 -9.94
N ALA A 532 -14.96 2.00 -11.01
CA ALA A 532 -15.35 3.37 -11.35
C ALA A 532 -16.84 3.46 -11.68
N ASP A 533 -17.36 2.54 -12.50
CA ASP A 533 -18.80 2.47 -12.84
C ASP A 533 -19.66 2.25 -11.59
N TYR A 534 -19.20 1.41 -10.66
CA TYR A 534 -19.88 1.18 -9.38
C TYR A 534 -19.92 2.45 -8.52
N GLU A 535 -18.81 3.17 -8.39
CA GLU A 535 -18.73 4.42 -7.60
C GLU A 535 -19.69 5.49 -8.18
N GLU A 536 -19.72 5.67 -9.49
CA GLU A 536 -20.67 6.58 -10.15
C GLU A 536 -22.12 6.17 -9.86
N ASN A 537 -22.43 4.88 -9.95
CA ASN A 537 -23.74 4.34 -9.62
C ASN A 537 -24.11 4.54 -8.15
N LYS A 538 -23.15 4.30 -7.22
CA LYS A 538 -23.33 4.52 -5.78
C LYS A 538 -23.69 5.98 -5.49
N VAL A 539 -22.95 6.93 -6.06
CA VAL A 539 -23.23 8.37 -5.92
C VAL A 539 -24.58 8.75 -6.49
N ALA A 540 -24.96 8.20 -7.63
CA ALA A 540 -26.25 8.45 -8.25
C ALA A 540 -27.44 7.91 -7.43
N ARG A 541 -27.29 6.76 -6.75
CA ARG A 541 -28.35 6.12 -5.93
C ARG A 541 -28.45 6.69 -4.53
N LEU A 542 -27.33 6.89 -3.87
CA LEU A 542 -27.27 7.19 -2.43
C LEU A 542 -26.86 8.64 -2.13
N GLY A 543 -26.47 9.41 -3.16
CA GLY A 543 -26.01 10.80 -3.02
C GLY A 543 -24.53 10.91 -2.64
N VAL A 544 -23.98 12.12 -2.73
CA VAL A 544 -22.55 12.41 -2.47
C VAL A 544 -22.15 12.13 -1.01
N GLU A 545 -23.09 12.20 -0.07
CA GLU A 545 -22.82 11.92 1.34
C GLU A 545 -22.52 10.43 1.63
N ALA A 546 -22.98 9.53 0.78
CA ALA A 546 -22.69 8.09 0.91
C ALA A 546 -21.23 7.72 0.61
N SER A 547 -20.44 8.65 0.08
CA SER A 547 -19.00 8.50 -0.13
C SER A 547 -18.16 8.94 1.08
N ARG A 548 -18.80 9.42 2.18
CA ARG A 548 -18.09 9.83 3.40
C ARG A 548 -17.91 8.64 4.33
N PRO A 549 -16.74 8.53 4.99
CA PRO A 549 -16.47 7.44 5.93
C PRO A 549 -17.48 7.47 7.09
N HIS A 550 -18.12 6.34 7.31
CA HIS A 550 -18.99 6.11 8.46
C HIS A 550 -18.38 5.00 9.33
N ALA A 551 -18.35 5.21 10.64
CA ALA A 551 -17.98 4.15 11.56
C ALA A 551 -19.04 3.02 11.47
N SER A 552 -18.60 1.82 11.08
CA SER A 552 -19.50 0.66 10.98
C SER A 552 -20.05 0.29 12.35
N LYS A 553 -21.32 0.59 12.60
CA LYS A 553 -22.06 0.03 13.75
C LYS A 553 -22.65 -1.30 13.31
N HIS A 554 -22.58 -2.31 14.15
CA HIS A 554 -23.07 -3.67 13.84
C HIS A 554 -24.45 -3.90 14.44
N ARG A 555 -25.38 -4.38 13.62
CA ARG A 555 -26.73 -4.75 14.04
C ARG A 555 -26.67 -5.92 15.03
N ARG A 556 -27.34 -5.77 16.18
CA ARG A 556 -27.50 -6.87 17.15
C ARG A 556 -28.61 -7.81 16.69
N LEU A 557 -28.36 -9.12 16.77
CA LEU A 557 -29.40 -10.13 16.57
C LEU A 557 -30.51 -9.90 17.61
N LYS A 558 -31.73 -9.65 17.11
CA LYS A 558 -32.92 -9.75 17.99
C LYS A 558 -33.15 -11.24 18.26
N ARG A 559 -32.98 -11.67 19.49
CA ARG A 559 -33.47 -12.98 19.96
C ARG A 559 -34.98 -12.84 20.08
N ASP A 560 -35.72 -13.53 19.19
CA ASP A 560 -37.14 -13.77 19.34
C ASP A 560 -37.36 -14.79 20.50
#